data_5f9ff384d7c9fa157366abeeafc6a385
#
_entry.id   5f9ff384d7c9fa157366abeeafc6a385
#
_cell.length_a   1.000
_cell.length_b   1.000
_cell.length_c   1.000
_cell.angle_alpha   90.00
_cell.angle_beta   90.00
_cell.angle_gamma   90.00
#
_symmetry.space_group_name_H-M   'P 1'
#
loop_
_entity.id
_entity.type
_entity.pdbx_description
1 polymer ?
#
loop_
_entity_poly.entity_id
_entity_poly.type
_entity_poly.pdbx_seq_one_letter_code
_entity_poly.pdbx_strand_id
1 'polypeptide(L)'
;MDYYNESRKVMRMASSLRNRLNLLKQTGAAPAAPQRVGGLITYAHTQPMPEGLYAPAPEALRRMGWNGRPFDIEKCLFLDTETTGLSGGAGTVAFLVGAGYVRRGRMTVEQFFMRDYSDEPDLLYRLRALMEQHNCVVTFNGRTFDMPLLQARFVM
;
A
#
# COMPACT_ATOMS: atom_id res chain seq x y z
N MET A 1 -1.49 -26.67 -17.84
CA MET A 1 -2.17 -25.57 -17.10
C MET A 1 -1.88 -25.76 -15.63
N ASP A 2 -0.98 -24.93 -15.10
CA ASP A 2 -0.21 -25.22 -13.90
C ASP A 2 -0.91 -24.72 -12.62
N TYR A 3 -1.86 -25.48 -12.10
CA TYR A 3 -2.45 -25.28 -10.76
C TYR A 3 -1.38 -25.33 -9.63
N TYR A 4 -0.25 -25.97 -9.89
CA TYR A 4 0.85 -26.12 -8.92
C TYR A 4 1.64 -24.80 -8.73
N ASN A 5 1.64 -23.92 -9.72
CA ASN A 5 2.41 -22.67 -9.68
C ASN A 5 1.64 -21.55 -8.93
N GLU A 6 0.33 -21.54 -9.02
CA GLU A 6 -0.54 -20.59 -8.30
C GLU A 6 -0.56 -20.88 -6.80
N SER A 7 -0.62 -22.15 -6.40
CA SER A 7 -0.57 -22.55 -4.98
C SER A 7 0.74 -22.17 -4.31
N ARG A 8 1.89 -22.24 -5.01
CA ARG A 8 3.19 -21.78 -4.52
C ARG A 8 3.27 -20.25 -4.40
N LYS A 9 2.60 -19.53 -5.27
CA LYS A 9 2.54 -18.06 -5.24
C LYS A 9 1.73 -17.56 -4.04
N VAL A 10 0.58 -18.18 -3.78
CA VAL A 10 -0.25 -17.91 -2.60
C VAL A 10 0.47 -18.29 -1.31
N MET A 11 1.19 -19.42 -1.25
CA MET A 11 2.01 -19.79 -0.09
C MET A 11 3.19 -18.83 0.15
N ARG A 12 3.83 -18.32 -0.90
CA ARG A 12 4.89 -17.29 -0.77
C ARG A 12 4.33 -15.95 -0.28
N MET A 13 3.14 -15.55 -0.73
CA MET A 13 2.46 -14.36 -0.22
C MET A 13 2.07 -14.52 1.26
N ALA A 14 1.50 -15.64 1.66
CA ALA A 14 1.15 -15.92 3.05
C ALA A 14 2.37 -15.96 3.98
N SER A 15 3.52 -16.50 3.52
CA SER A 15 4.77 -16.49 4.28
C SER A 15 5.36 -15.08 4.38
N SER A 16 5.23 -14.25 3.35
CA SER A 16 5.66 -12.84 3.36
C SER A 16 4.82 -12.02 4.34
N LEU A 17 3.50 -12.19 4.36
CA LEU A 17 2.61 -11.51 5.33
C LEU A 17 2.91 -11.96 6.76
N ARG A 18 3.13 -13.26 6.99
CA ARG A 18 3.48 -13.79 8.31
C ARG A 18 4.82 -13.27 8.81
N ASN A 19 5.82 -13.16 7.92
CA ASN A 19 7.12 -12.59 8.26
C ASN A 19 7.03 -11.08 8.55
N ARG A 20 6.21 -10.33 7.80
CA ARG A 20 5.94 -8.90 8.07
C ARG A 20 5.21 -8.71 9.40
N LEU A 21 4.23 -9.54 9.71
CA LEU A 21 3.54 -9.53 11.01
C LEU A 21 4.47 -9.90 12.17
N ASN A 22 5.40 -10.82 11.96
CA ASN A 22 6.40 -11.17 12.97
C ASN A 22 7.44 -10.05 13.18
N LEU A 23 7.84 -9.34 12.12
CA LEU A 23 8.70 -8.15 12.25
C LEU A 23 7.99 -7.04 13.05
N LEU A 24 6.71 -6.79 12.80
CA LEU A 24 5.90 -5.82 13.55
C LEU A 24 5.77 -6.20 15.05
N LYS A 25 5.71 -7.49 15.36
CA LYS A 25 5.71 -7.99 16.76
C LYS A 25 7.05 -7.78 17.47
N GLN A 26 8.16 -7.79 16.74
CA GLN A 26 9.51 -7.62 17.31
C GLN A 26 9.87 -6.16 17.60
N THR A 27 9.19 -5.18 17.00
CA THR A 27 9.46 -3.75 17.21
C THR A 27 8.79 -3.15 18.46
N GLY A 28 8.09 -3.97 19.26
CA GLY A 28 7.64 -3.60 20.61
C GLY A 28 6.55 -2.51 20.72
N ALA A 29 6.14 -1.91 19.62
CA ALA A 29 5.02 -0.97 19.61
C ALA A 29 3.73 -1.75 19.38
N ALA A 30 2.87 -1.84 20.39
CA ALA A 30 1.53 -2.35 20.19
C ALA A 30 0.83 -1.54 19.10
N PRO A 31 0.24 -2.22 18.09
CA PRO A 31 -0.51 -1.51 17.07
C PRO A 31 -1.66 -0.72 17.71
N ALA A 32 -1.90 0.50 17.23
CA ALA A 32 -3.06 1.28 17.65
C ALA A 32 -4.34 0.46 17.39
N ALA A 33 -5.32 0.59 18.27
CA ALA A 33 -6.61 -0.07 18.04
C ALA A 33 -7.23 0.42 16.71
N PRO A 34 -7.88 -0.45 15.93
CA PRO A 34 -8.55 -0.04 14.72
C PRO A 34 -9.62 1.02 15.04
N GLN A 35 -9.69 2.04 14.21
CA GLN A 35 -10.64 3.14 14.34
C GLN A 35 -11.68 3.04 13.23
N ARG A 36 -12.88 3.54 13.48
CA ARG A 36 -13.89 3.75 12.45
C ARG A 36 -13.83 5.20 11.96
N VAL A 37 -13.69 5.38 10.66
CA VAL A 37 -13.75 6.68 9.99
C VAL A 37 -14.75 6.55 8.83
N GLY A 38 -15.94 7.14 9.00
CA GLY A 38 -17.04 6.85 8.10
C GLY A 38 -17.45 5.37 8.16
N GLY A 39 -17.58 4.74 7.00
CA GLY A 39 -17.81 3.28 6.85
C GLY A 39 -16.56 2.43 7.05
N LEU A 40 -15.36 3.02 6.97
CA LEU A 40 -14.09 2.30 6.98
C LEU A 40 -13.66 1.85 8.37
N ILE A 41 -13.00 0.71 8.41
CA ILE A 41 -12.11 0.35 9.52
C ILE A 41 -10.70 0.80 9.13
N THR A 42 -10.14 1.72 9.90
CA THR A 42 -8.79 2.23 9.67
C THR A 42 -7.84 1.76 10.76
N TYR A 43 -6.62 1.50 10.35
CA TYR A 43 -5.53 1.15 11.22
C TYR A 43 -4.32 2.01 10.86
N ALA A 44 -3.61 2.55 11.85
CA ALA A 44 -2.40 3.32 11.61
C ALA A 44 -1.30 2.90 12.57
N HIS A 45 -0.09 2.76 12.05
CA HIS A 45 1.12 2.51 12.83
C HIS A 45 2.23 3.47 12.40
N THR A 46 2.88 4.10 13.36
CA THR A 46 3.99 5.04 13.11
C THR A 46 5.21 4.63 13.93
N GLN A 47 6.36 4.53 13.25
CA GLN A 47 7.63 4.16 13.87
C GLN A 47 8.76 5.06 13.34
N PRO A 48 9.91 5.17 14.04
CA PRO A 48 11.10 5.80 13.48
C PRO A 48 11.47 5.14 12.14
N MET A 49 11.91 5.95 11.18
CA MET A 49 12.39 5.42 9.91
C MET A 49 13.66 4.62 10.15
N PRO A 50 13.78 3.37 9.66
CA PRO A 50 15.01 2.61 9.74
C PRO A 50 16.17 3.34 9.03
N GLU A 51 17.33 3.34 9.65
CA GLU A 51 18.55 3.89 9.04
C GLU A 51 18.83 3.18 7.70
N GLY A 52 19.27 3.94 6.70
CA GLY A 52 19.59 3.42 5.37
C GLY A 52 18.43 3.41 4.36
N LEU A 53 17.18 3.63 4.78
CA LEU A 53 16.06 3.76 3.84
C LEU A 53 15.87 5.17 3.28
N TYR A 54 16.57 6.17 3.81
CA TYR A 54 16.46 7.56 3.36
C TYR A 54 17.02 7.80 1.96
N ALA A 55 18.01 7.05 1.55
CA ALA A 55 18.69 7.23 0.28
C ALA A 55 18.90 5.86 -0.40
N PRO A 56 17.93 5.38 -1.17
CA PRO A 56 18.13 4.16 -1.95
C PRO A 56 19.27 4.36 -2.94
N ALA A 57 20.04 3.27 -3.17
CA ALA A 57 21.15 3.30 -4.10
C ALA A 57 20.69 3.79 -5.48
N PRO A 58 21.48 4.65 -6.20
CA PRO A 58 21.09 5.15 -7.51
C PRO A 58 20.72 4.07 -8.52
N GLU A 59 21.36 2.90 -8.42
CA GLU A 59 21.06 1.72 -9.24
C GLU A 59 19.66 1.18 -8.96
N ALA A 60 19.25 1.11 -7.69
CA ALA A 60 17.90 0.68 -7.32
C ALA A 60 16.85 1.66 -7.87
N LEU A 61 17.09 2.96 -7.77
CA LEU A 61 16.20 3.98 -8.34
C LEU A 61 16.06 3.84 -9.86
N ARG A 62 17.18 3.61 -10.58
CA ARG A 62 17.13 3.38 -12.03
C ARG A 62 16.31 2.15 -12.40
N ARG A 63 16.46 1.05 -11.66
CA ARG A 63 15.65 -0.18 -11.87
C ARG A 63 14.17 0.04 -11.62
N MET A 64 13.82 0.95 -10.73
CA MET A 64 12.43 1.37 -10.49
C MET A 64 11.91 2.35 -11.54
N GLY A 65 12.72 2.73 -12.52
CA GLY A 65 12.35 3.69 -13.57
C GLY A 65 12.44 5.16 -13.15
N TRP A 66 13.18 5.45 -12.07
CA TRP A 66 13.38 6.83 -11.62
C TRP A 66 14.24 7.62 -12.60
N ASN A 67 13.80 8.79 -13.01
CA ASN A 67 14.33 9.56 -14.14
C ASN A 67 15.41 10.60 -13.79
N GLY A 68 16.15 10.38 -12.70
CA GLY A 68 17.29 11.22 -12.33
C GLY A 68 16.97 12.52 -11.60
N ARG A 69 15.70 12.79 -11.25
CA ARG A 69 15.38 13.88 -10.32
C ARG A 69 15.88 13.54 -8.91
N PRO A 70 16.16 14.55 -8.05
CA PRO A 70 16.45 14.28 -6.65
C PRO A 70 15.35 13.40 -6.03
N PHE A 71 15.74 12.29 -5.41
CA PHE A 71 14.81 11.41 -4.73
C PHE A 71 14.55 11.94 -3.31
N ASP A 72 13.27 12.12 -2.99
CA ASP A 72 12.82 12.52 -1.67
C ASP A 72 11.77 11.52 -1.18
N ILE A 73 12.13 10.72 -0.19
CA ILE A 73 11.25 9.70 0.36
C ILE A 73 10.01 10.30 1.04
N GLU A 74 10.11 11.53 1.57
CA GLU A 74 8.98 12.21 2.20
C GLU A 74 7.92 12.66 1.18
N LYS A 75 8.26 12.62 -0.11
CA LYS A 75 7.33 12.86 -1.23
C LYS A 75 6.77 11.58 -1.84
N CYS A 76 7.15 10.43 -1.31
CA CYS A 76 6.70 9.12 -1.81
C CYS A 76 5.55 8.57 -0.98
N LEU A 77 4.50 8.13 -1.66
CA LEU A 77 3.43 7.30 -1.12
C LEU A 77 3.67 5.85 -1.55
N PHE A 78 3.90 4.96 -0.61
CA PHE A 78 3.96 3.52 -0.84
C PHE A 78 2.53 2.97 -0.80
N LEU A 79 2.12 2.26 -1.84
CA LEU A 79 0.75 1.80 -1.98
C LEU A 79 0.71 0.33 -2.33
N ASP A 80 -0.23 -0.39 -1.70
CA ASP A 80 -0.54 -1.79 -1.96
C ASP A 80 -2.05 -2.01 -1.82
N THR A 81 -2.64 -2.88 -2.63
CA THR A 81 -4.09 -3.13 -2.61
C THR A 81 -4.42 -4.61 -2.56
N GLU A 82 -5.47 -4.96 -1.80
CA GLU A 82 -6.13 -6.27 -1.89
C GLU A 82 -7.50 -6.10 -2.56
N THR A 83 -7.80 -6.95 -3.53
CA THR A 83 -8.94 -6.77 -4.41
C THR A 83 -9.87 -7.98 -4.44
N THR A 84 -11.13 -7.74 -4.79
CA THR A 84 -12.16 -8.80 -4.89
C THR A 84 -11.96 -9.73 -6.08
N GLY A 85 -11.05 -9.40 -7.03
CA GLY A 85 -10.77 -10.23 -8.21
C GLY A 85 -9.43 -9.90 -8.85
N LEU A 86 -8.87 -10.86 -9.57
CA LEU A 86 -7.57 -10.75 -10.25
C LEU A 86 -7.64 -10.15 -11.67
N SER A 87 -8.83 -9.94 -12.20
CA SER A 87 -9.04 -9.68 -13.64
C SER A 87 -9.23 -8.23 -14.03
N GLY A 88 -9.20 -7.27 -13.10
CA GLY A 88 -9.32 -5.84 -13.41
C GLY A 88 -10.63 -5.43 -14.10
N GLY A 89 -11.68 -6.25 -14.05
CA GLY A 89 -12.99 -5.92 -14.62
C GLY A 89 -13.74 -4.85 -13.83
N ALA A 90 -14.79 -4.26 -14.43
CA ALA A 90 -15.60 -3.18 -13.84
C ALA A 90 -16.23 -3.50 -12.46
N GLY A 91 -16.31 -4.77 -12.08
CA GLY A 91 -16.77 -5.22 -10.76
C GLY A 91 -15.66 -5.47 -9.74
N THR A 92 -14.38 -5.28 -10.10
CA THR A 92 -13.26 -5.44 -9.17
C THR A 92 -13.09 -4.17 -8.35
N VAL A 93 -13.05 -4.32 -7.02
CA VAL A 93 -12.80 -3.21 -6.09
C VAL A 93 -11.65 -3.55 -5.15
N ALA A 94 -10.93 -2.54 -4.70
CA ALA A 94 -9.94 -2.67 -3.64
C ALA A 94 -10.65 -2.61 -2.29
N PHE A 95 -10.74 -3.75 -1.59
CA PHE A 95 -11.40 -3.80 -0.28
C PHE A 95 -10.45 -3.51 0.89
N LEU A 96 -9.15 -3.61 0.66
CA LEU A 96 -8.11 -3.22 1.61
C LEU A 96 -7.03 -2.45 0.86
N VAL A 97 -6.71 -1.28 1.34
CA VAL A 97 -5.62 -0.45 0.83
C VAL A 97 -4.63 -0.19 1.94
N GLY A 98 -3.38 -0.53 1.69
CA GLY A 98 -2.23 -0.18 2.53
C GLY A 98 -1.53 1.04 1.96
N ALA A 99 -1.34 2.08 2.76
CA ALA A 99 -0.64 3.30 2.40
C ALA A 99 0.50 3.57 3.39
N GLY A 100 1.74 3.64 2.88
CA GLY A 100 2.93 3.95 3.66
C GLY A 100 3.53 5.29 3.24
N TYR A 101 3.96 6.11 4.18
CA TYR A 101 4.64 7.36 3.89
C TYR A 101 5.60 7.77 5.01
N VAL A 102 6.54 8.62 4.68
CA VAL A 102 7.52 9.16 5.64
C VAL A 102 7.24 10.63 5.88
N ARG A 103 7.27 11.04 7.14
CA ARG A 103 7.16 12.43 7.56
C ARG A 103 8.04 12.69 8.78
N ARG A 104 8.90 13.69 8.70
CA ARG A 104 9.79 14.10 9.80
C ARG A 104 10.57 12.93 10.41
N GLY A 105 11.16 12.09 9.56
CA GLY A 105 11.95 10.95 10.00
C GLY A 105 11.16 9.79 10.59
N ARG A 106 9.85 9.76 10.44
CA ARG A 106 8.99 8.67 10.90
C ARG A 106 8.23 8.07 9.72
N MET A 107 8.20 6.75 9.68
CA MET A 107 7.39 6.00 8.72
C MET A 107 6.02 5.72 9.34
N THR A 108 4.97 6.08 8.64
CA THR A 108 3.58 5.73 8.98
C THR A 108 3.05 4.77 7.94
N VAL A 109 2.38 3.72 8.40
CA VAL A 109 1.60 2.80 7.56
C VAL A 109 0.16 2.92 8.02
N GLU A 110 -0.72 3.27 7.10
CA GLU A 110 -2.17 3.26 7.30
C GLU A 110 -2.78 2.12 6.49
N GLN A 111 -3.84 1.52 7.01
CA GLN A 111 -4.65 0.54 6.29
C GLN A 111 -6.10 0.98 6.34
N PHE A 112 -6.75 0.91 5.18
CA PHE A 112 -8.17 1.23 5.01
C PHE A 112 -8.89 -0.02 4.56
N PHE A 113 -9.73 -0.55 5.42
CA PHE A 113 -10.52 -1.75 5.14
C PHE A 113 -12.00 -1.37 4.99
N MET A 114 -12.54 -1.67 3.81
CA MET A 114 -13.96 -1.55 3.54
C MET A 114 -14.66 -2.87 3.85
N ARG A 115 -15.79 -2.80 4.57
CA ARG A 115 -16.58 -3.97 4.96
C ARG A 115 -17.68 -4.26 3.95
N ASP A 116 -18.11 -3.22 3.26
CA ASP A 116 -19.17 -3.26 2.27
C ASP A 116 -18.82 -2.33 1.09
N TYR A 117 -19.41 -2.57 -0.07
CA TYR A 117 -19.22 -1.72 -1.26
C TYR A 117 -19.67 -0.27 -1.04
N SER A 118 -20.62 -0.03 -0.15
CA SER A 118 -21.06 1.33 0.24
C SER A 118 -19.96 2.14 0.95
N ASP A 119 -18.91 1.49 1.45
CA ASP A 119 -17.78 2.14 2.11
C ASP A 119 -16.72 2.64 1.10
N GLU A 120 -16.83 2.26 -0.18
CA GLU A 120 -15.83 2.60 -1.21
C GLU A 120 -15.62 4.12 -1.40
N PRO A 121 -16.66 4.97 -1.41
CA PRO A 121 -16.44 6.41 -1.52
C PRO A 121 -15.56 6.98 -0.40
N ASP A 122 -15.71 6.50 0.84
CA ASP A 122 -14.89 6.92 1.97
C ASP A 122 -13.43 6.46 1.78
N LEU A 123 -13.21 5.23 1.29
CA LEU A 123 -11.88 4.71 0.98
C LEU A 123 -11.19 5.56 -0.10
N LEU A 124 -11.87 5.81 -1.21
CA LEU A 124 -11.33 6.60 -2.32
C LEU A 124 -11.05 8.04 -1.89
N TYR A 125 -11.93 8.66 -1.11
CA TYR A 125 -11.73 10.00 -0.56
C TYR A 125 -10.47 10.06 0.31
N ARG A 126 -10.29 9.09 1.20
CA ARG A 126 -9.10 9.02 2.07
C ARG A 126 -7.82 8.80 1.28
N LEU A 127 -7.85 7.88 0.32
CA LEU A 127 -6.72 7.61 -0.55
C LEU A 127 -6.35 8.82 -1.39
N ARG A 128 -7.33 9.51 -1.98
CA ARG A 128 -7.12 10.75 -2.72
C ARG A 128 -6.41 11.81 -1.88
N ALA A 129 -6.86 12.03 -0.64
CA ALA A 129 -6.25 13.00 0.26
C ALA A 129 -4.77 12.69 0.56
N LEU A 130 -4.38 11.41 0.61
CA LEU A 130 -2.98 11.00 0.70
C LEU A 130 -2.22 11.23 -0.61
N MET A 131 -2.80 10.86 -1.75
CA MET A 131 -2.16 11.03 -3.05
C MET A 131 -1.89 12.52 -3.37
N GLU A 132 -2.78 13.42 -3.00
CA GLU A 132 -2.61 14.87 -3.19
C GLU A 132 -1.44 15.47 -2.38
N GLN A 133 -1.01 14.82 -1.30
CA GLN A 133 0.13 15.24 -0.46
C GLN A 133 1.48 14.72 -0.97
N HIS A 134 1.48 13.80 -1.95
CA HIS A 134 2.67 13.13 -2.43
C HIS A 134 2.77 13.25 -3.96
N ASN A 135 3.96 13.35 -4.48
CA ASN A 135 4.19 13.50 -5.93
C ASN A 135 4.81 12.26 -6.59
N CYS A 136 4.99 11.20 -5.80
CA CYS A 136 5.51 9.92 -6.24
C CYS A 136 4.71 8.79 -5.58
N VAL A 137 4.28 7.82 -6.37
CA VAL A 137 3.66 6.59 -5.85
C VAL A 137 4.62 5.44 -6.12
N VAL A 138 4.90 4.66 -5.09
CA VAL A 138 5.74 3.46 -5.13
C VAL A 138 4.86 2.25 -4.87
N THR A 139 4.80 1.32 -5.81
CA THR A 139 4.00 0.11 -5.73
C THR A 139 4.82 -1.10 -6.12
N PHE A 140 4.39 -2.30 -5.71
CA PHE A 140 4.91 -3.54 -6.27
C PHE A 140 3.99 -3.99 -7.42
N ASN A 141 4.49 -3.91 -8.67
CA ASN A 141 3.71 -4.24 -9.88
C ASN A 141 2.43 -3.39 -10.10
N GLY A 142 2.26 -2.30 -9.36
CA GLY A 142 1.03 -1.52 -9.37
C GLY A 142 0.77 -0.75 -10.67
N ARG A 143 1.81 -0.52 -11.50
CA ARG A 143 1.64 0.12 -12.80
C ARG A 143 0.69 -0.66 -13.72
N THR A 144 0.69 -1.99 -13.60
CA THR A 144 -0.12 -2.88 -14.44
C THR A 144 -1.40 -3.35 -13.76
N PHE A 145 -1.52 -3.19 -12.44
CA PHE A 145 -2.66 -3.69 -11.68
C PHE A 145 -3.32 -2.61 -10.79
N ASP A 146 -2.67 -2.17 -9.71
CA ASP A 146 -3.28 -1.26 -8.73
C ASP A 146 -3.67 0.08 -9.33
N MET A 147 -2.77 0.69 -10.12
CA MET A 147 -3.02 2.03 -10.65
C MET A 147 -4.14 2.06 -11.68
N PRO A 148 -4.23 1.16 -12.67
CA PRO A 148 -5.38 1.09 -13.57
C PRO A 148 -6.70 0.83 -12.84
N LEU A 149 -6.70 -0.07 -11.83
CA LEU A 149 -7.87 -0.34 -11.01
C LEU A 149 -8.34 0.93 -10.29
N LEU A 150 -7.46 1.56 -9.53
CA LEU A 150 -7.79 2.78 -8.77
C LEU A 150 -8.22 3.91 -9.68
N GLN A 151 -7.56 4.12 -10.83
CA GLN A 151 -7.97 5.10 -11.83
C GLN A 151 -9.40 4.86 -12.30
N ALA A 152 -9.77 3.62 -12.62
CA ALA A 152 -11.12 3.28 -13.02
C ALA A 152 -12.14 3.58 -11.92
N ARG A 153 -11.80 3.32 -10.64
CA ARG A 153 -12.69 3.59 -9.50
C ARG A 153 -12.85 5.07 -9.18
N PHE A 154 -11.82 5.89 -9.39
CA PHE A 154 -11.89 7.33 -9.20
C PHE A 154 -12.74 8.06 -10.27
N VAL A 155 -12.99 7.44 -11.41
CA VAL A 155 -13.75 8.04 -12.54
C VAL A 155 -15.23 7.63 -12.49
N MET A 156 -15.57 6.56 -11.80
CA MET A 156 -16.96 6.08 -11.63
C MET A 156 -17.71 6.89 -10.59
#